data_ebaf92e8e84cb9288d5bbdfef6c9e7c7
#
_entry.id   ebaf92e8e84cb9288d5bbdfef6c9e7c7
#
_cell.length_a   1.000
_cell.length_b   1.000
_cell.length_c   1.000
_cell.angle_alpha   90.00
_cell.angle_beta   90.00
_cell.angle_gamma   90.00
#
_symmetry.space_group_name_H-M   'P 1'
#
loop_
_entity.id
_entity.type
_entity.pdbx_description
1 polymer ?
#
loop_
_entity_poly.entity_id
_entity_poly.type
_entity_poly.pdbx_seq_one_letter_code
_entity_poly.pdbx_strand_id
1 'polypeptide(L)'
;MPLRKPIKPPELRQFANVWTMLGQPSSEKEWTMEQRFRQAKKEGFDAVGWGVIPEAAKLCKALDMTYVCYIDAHFKTFKDRLEMAADTEPARINVQLADHDTLPVEAVEVWIKMVEVAETLGLTIDLEVHRDTCTETPEKTWEIAKRYKEATGKKLRLSFDYSHFALVKHLSPPYAK
;
A
#
# COMPACT_ATOMS: atom_id res chain seq x y z
N MET A 1 -24.94 29.34 17.19
CA MET A 1 -24.14 28.38 16.40
C MET A 1 -24.70 26.99 16.65
N PRO A 2 -25.17 26.22 15.65
CA PRO A 2 -25.65 24.87 15.90
C PRO A 2 -24.46 24.00 16.33
N LEU A 3 -24.64 23.28 17.43
CA LEU A 3 -23.66 22.31 17.92
C LEU A 3 -23.38 21.28 16.81
N ARG A 4 -22.12 21.14 16.36
CA ARG A 4 -21.73 20.09 15.44
C ARG A 4 -22.09 18.74 16.07
N LYS A 5 -22.85 17.92 15.34
CA LYS A 5 -23.07 16.52 15.74
C LYS A 5 -21.73 15.87 16.03
N PRO A 6 -21.59 15.11 17.12
CA PRO A 6 -20.36 14.40 17.42
C PRO A 6 -20.02 13.50 16.23
N ILE A 7 -18.82 13.68 15.65
CA ILE A 7 -18.31 12.82 14.60
C ILE A 7 -18.00 11.49 15.27
N LYS A 8 -18.68 10.42 14.84
CA LYS A 8 -18.36 9.06 15.30
C LYS A 8 -16.88 8.81 14.92
N PRO A 9 -16.03 8.42 15.89
CA PRO A 9 -14.63 8.13 15.55
C PRO A 9 -14.58 7.03 14.47
N PRO A 10 -13.63 7.11 13.53
CA PRO A 10 -13.46 6.06 12.52
C PRO A 10 -13.16 4.73 13.23
N GLU A 11 -13.77 3.67 12.75
CA GLU A 11 -13.51 2.33 13.23
C GLU A 11 -12.07 1.94 12.83
N LEU A 12 -11.27 1.58 13.83
CA LEU A 12 -9.92 1.07 13.59
C LEU A 12 -10.01 -0.37 13.10
N ARG A 13 -9.50 -0.62 11.89
CA ARG A 13 -9.34 -1.96 11.34
C ARG A 13 -7.87 -2.34 11.35
N GLN A 14 -7.59 -3.56 11.79
CA GLN A 14 -6.23 -4.09 11.84
C GLN A 14 -6.04 -5.10 10.71
N PHE A 15 -4.92 -4.99 9.99
CA PHE A 15 -4.57 -5.99 9.00
C PHE A 15 -3.21 -6.61 9.29
N ALA A 16 -3.09 -7.91 9.01
CA ALA A 16 -1.87 -8.67 9.12
C ALA A 16 -1.11 -8.61 7.79
N ASN A 17 0.12 -8.12 7.83
CA ASN A 17 1.01 -8.21 6.67
C ASN A 17 1.67 -9.58 6.67
N VAL A 18 1.49 -10.35 5.60
CA VAL A 18 1.99 -11.73 5.50
C VAL A 18 3.52 -11.79 5.54
N TRP A 19 4.21 -10.74 5.11
CA TRP A 19 5.67 -10.66 5.21
C TRP A 19 6.19 -10.82 6.65
N THR A 20 5.42 -10.37 7.63
CA THR A 20 5.79 -10.51 9.04
C THR A 20 5.64 -11.93 9.58
N MET A 21 5.01 -12.81 8.81
CA MET A 21 4.77 -14.21 9.17
C MET A 21 5.71 -15.19 8.46
N LEU A 22 6.68 -14.68 7.67
CA LEU A 22 7.71 -15.50 7.06
C LEU A 22 8.60 -16.13 8.16
N GLY A 23 9.00 -17.40 7.97
CA GLY A 23 9.78 -18.12 8.95
C GLY A 23 9.02 -18.56 10.20
N GLN A 24 7.69 -18.44 10.24
CA GLN A 24 6.88 -18.88 11.38
C GLN A 24 6.25 -20.25 11.13
N PRO A 25 6.15 -21.12 12.17
CA PRO A 25 6.66 -20.95 13.53
C PRO A 25 8.18 -21.15 13.62
N SER A 26 8.79 -21.75 12.61
CA SER A 26 10.25 -21.85 12.42
C SER A 26 10.58 -21.95 10.94
N SER A 27 11.83 -21.66 10.58
CA SER A 27 12.32 -21.74 9.18
C SER A 27 12.25 -23.16 8.60
N GLU A 28 12.32 -24.19 9.45
CA GLU A 28 12.24 -25.60 9.01
C GLU A 28 10.79 -26.08 8.79
N LYS A 29 9.81 -25.41 9.42
CA LYS A 29 8.38 -25.76 9.35
C LYS A 29 7.53 -24.51 9.15
N GLU A 30 7.83 -23.78 8.10
CA GLU A 30 7.13 -22.54 7.83
C GLU A 30 5.63 -22.78 7.53
N TRP A 31 4.79 -21.91 8.06
CA TRP A 31 3.37 -21.96 7.79
C TRP A 31 3.06 -21.83 6.30
N THR A 32 2.13 -22.63 5.83
CA THR A 32 1.51 -22.43 4.52
C THR A 32 0.72 -21.12 4.48
N MET A 33 0.38 -20.65 3.31
CA MET A 33 -0.48 -19.46 3.13
C MET A 33 -1.78 -19.60 3.95
N GLU A 34 -2.44 -20.73 3.87
CA GLU A 34 -3.68 -20.98 4.60
C GLU A 34 -3.49 -20.91 6.12
N GLN A 35 -2.41 -21.50 6.63
CA GLN A 35 -2.10 -21.45 8.06
C GLN A 35 -1.85 -20.02 8.55
N ARG A 36 -1.12 -19.21 7.78
CA ARG A 36 -0.89 -17.78 8.09
C ARG A 36 -2.20 -17.00 8.17
N PHE A 37 -3.09 -17.20 7.20
CA PHE A 37 -4.38 -16.50 7.16
C PHE A 37 -5.32 -16.93 8.29
N ARG A 38 -5.39 -18.24 8.57
CA ARG A 38 -6.15 -18.76 9.71
C ARG A 38 -5.60 -18.24 11.04
N GLN A 39 -4.28 -18.13 11.17
CA GLN A 39 -3.67 -17.54 12.36
C GLN A 39 -4.03 -16.05 12.49
N ALA A 40 -3.93 -15.27 11.40
CA ALA A 40 -4.35 -13.88 11.43
C ALA A 40 -5.81 -13.71 11.84
N LYS A 41 -6.72 -14.54 11.29
CA LYS A 41 -8.14 -14.52 11.69
C LYS A 41 -8.32 -14.87 13.18
N LYS A 42 -7.61 -15.88 13.66
CA LYS A 42 -7.65 -16.30 15.07
C LYS A 42 -7.20 -15.21 16.03
N GLU A 43 -6.19 -14.43 15.66
CA GLU A 43 -5.69 -13.29 16.44
C GLU A 43 -6.57 -12.03 16.33
N GLY A 44 -7.66 -12.08 15.56
CA GLY A 44 -8.63 -11.00 15.48
C GLY A 44 -8.33 -9.94 14.44
N PHE A 45 -7.45 -10.19 13.49
CA PHE A 45 -7.23 -9.27 12.38
C PHE A 45 -8.43 -9.23 11.43
N ASP A 46 -8.78 -8.03 10.95
CA ASP A 46 -9.88 -7.78 10.02
C ASP A 46 -9.50 -8.05 8.56
N ALA A 47 -8.21 -7.98 8.25
CA ALA A 47 -7.70 -8.05 6.90
C ALA A 47 -6.32 -8.71 6.83
N VAL A 48 -5.96 -9.14 5.62
CA VAL A 48 -4.62 -9.63 5.29
C VAL A 48 -4.06 -8.85 4.10
N GLY A 49 -2.80 -8.46 4.19
CA GLY A 49 -2.05 -7.81 3.13
C GLY A 49 -1.02 -8.72 2.48
N TRP A 50 -1.05 -8.85 1.15
CA TRP A 50 -0.04 -9.56 0.35
C TRP A 50 0.02 -9.04 -1.10
N GLY A 51 0.86 -9.65 -1.93
CA GLY A 51 1.01 -9.33 -3.36
C GLY A 51 -0.21 -9.72 -4.22
N VAL A 52 -0.06 -9.71 -5.52
CA VAL A 52 -1.11 -10.10 -6.47
C VAL A 52 -1.22 -11.63 -6.51
N ILE A 53 -2.04 -12.21 -5.65
CA ILE A 53 -2.21 -13.66 -5.50
C ILE A 53 -3.71 -13.99 -5.43
N PRO A 54 -4.33 -14.48 -6.54
CA PRO A 54 -5.76 -14.78 -6.58
C PRO A 54 -6.21 -15.80 -5.53
N GLU A 55 -5.36 -16.79 -5.20
CA GLU A 55 -5.64 -17.79 -4.16
C GLU A 55 -5.73 -17.14 -2.77
N ALA A 56 -4.89 -16.14 -2.51
CA ALA A 56 -4.93 -15.39 -1.24
C ALA A 56 -6.25 -14.59 -1.12
N ALA A 57 -6.67 -13.94 -2.18
CA ALA A 57 -7.96 -13.23 -2.20
C ALA A 57 -9.15 -14.17 -1.96
N LYS A 58 -9.18 -15.34 -2.62
CA LYS A 58 -10.19 -16.38 -2.39
C LYS A 58 -10.21 -16.87 -0.94
N LEU A 59 -9.02 -17.08 -0.37
CA LEU A 59 -8.89 -17.52 1.02
C LEU A 59 -9.36 -16.46 2.01
N CYS A 60 -9.05 -15.18 1.78
CA CYS A 60 -9.60 -14.07 2.57
C CYS A 60 -11.13 -14.10 2.57
N LYS A 61 -11.74 -14.22 1.40
CA LYS A 61 -13.19 -14.28 1.24
C LYS A 61 -13.79 -15.48 2.02
N ALA A 62 -13.14 -16.64 1.94
CA ALA A 62 -13.58 -17.85 2.67
C ALA A 62 -13.46 -17.71 4.19
N LEU A 63 -12.55 -16.88 4.68
CA LEU A 63 -12.33 -16.60 6.09
C LEU A 63 -13.08 -15.36 6.60
N ASP A 64 -13.90 -14.74 5.77
CA ASP A 64 -14.55 -13.46 6.09
C ASP A 64 -13.52 -12.41 6.57
N MET A 65 -12.51 -12.20 5.73
CA MET A 65 -11.43 -11.21 5.91
C MET A 65 -11.32 -10.33 4.67
N THR A 66 -10.88 -9.10 4.86
CA THR A 66 -10.60 -8.18 3.77
C THR A 66 -9.21 -8.48 3.16
N TYR A 67 -9.08 -8.39 1.83
CA TYR A 67 -7.80 -8.49 1.14
C TYR A 67 -7.25 -7.11 0.79
N VAL A 68 -5.99 -6.85 1.16
CA VAL A 68 -5.22 -5.67 0.75
C VAL A 68 -4.10 -6.13 -0.17
N CYS A 69 -4.05 -5.61 -1.39
CA CYS A 69 -3.05 -6.01 -2.38
C CYS A 69 -1.85 -5.07 -2.36
N TYR A 70 -0.63 -5.59 -2.52
CA TYR A 70 0.60 -4.83 -2.69
C TYR A 70 1.10 -4.97 -4.11
N ILE A 71 1.52 -3.87 -4.73
CA ILE A 71 2.16 -3.87 -6.05
C ILE A 71 3.37 -2.93 -6.07
N ASP A 72 4.41 -3.38 -6.77
CA ASP A 72 5.48 -2.53 -7.25
C ASP A 72 5.10 -2.02 -8.64
N ALA A 73 5.22 -0.73 -8.87
CA ALA A 73 4.83 -0.11 -10.13
C ALA A 73 5.89 0.88 -10.62
N HIS A 74 6.16 0.83 -11.93
CA HIS A 74 7.02 1.77 -12.65
C HIS A 74 6.28 2.39 -13.82
N PHE A 75 6.86 3.44 -14.42
CA PHE A 75 6.32 4.17 -15.58
C PHE A 75 5.78 3.28 -16.72
N LYS A 76 6.41 2.11 -16.95
CA LYS A 76 6.05 1.20 -18.05
C LYS A 76 5.18 0.04 -17.63
N THR A 77 5.08 -0.25 -16.32
CA THR A 77 4.45 -1.49 -15.82
C THR A 77 3.20 -1.26 -15.01
N PHE A 78 2.90 -0.03 -14.62
CA PHE A 78 1.82 0.27 -13.68
C PHE A 78 0.45 -0.20 -14.19
N LYS A 79 0.19 -0.10 -15.50
CA LYS A 79 -1.09 -0.50 -16.07
C LYS A 79 -1.32 -2.00 -15.93
N ASP A 80 -0.34 -2.80 -16.38
CA ASP A 80 -0.40 -4.26 -16.27
C ASP A 80 -0.52 -4.71 -14.80
N ARG A 81 0.20 -4.01 -13.89
CA ARG A 81 0.12 -4.31 -12.45
C ARG A 81 -1.25 -4.03 -11.86
N LEU A 82 -1.91 -2.95 -12.26
CA LEU A 82 -3.28 -2.63 -11.83
C LEU A 82 -4.30 -3.62 -12.41
N GLU A 83 -4.17 -3.99 -13.69
CA GLU A 83 -5.02 -4.98 -14.33
C GLU A 83 -4.90 -6.35 -13.63
N MET A 84 -3.67 -6.80 -13.37
CA MET A 84 -3.46 -8.04 -12.61
C MET A 84 -4.02 -7.97 -11.18
N ALA A 85 -3.88 -6.83 -10.51
CA ALA A 85 -4.40 -6.65 -9.16
C ALA A 85 -5.93 -6.65 -9.13
N ALA A 86 -6.60 -6.15 -10.19
CA ALA A 86 -8.05 -6.16 -10.30
C ALA A 86 -8.65 -7.57 -10.21
N ASP A 87 -7.95 -8.58 -10.74
CA ASP A 87 -8.37 -9.99 -10.68
C ASP A 87 -8.46 -10.55 -9.24
N THR A 88 -7.83 -9.87 -8.29
CA THR A 88 -7.90 -10.24 -6.86
C THR A 88 -9.03 -9.56 -6.10
N GLU A 89 -9.80 -8.70 -6.73
CA GLU A 89 -10.90 -7.92 -6.11
C GLU A 89 -10.48 -7.29 -4.76
N PRO A 90 -9.35 -6.58 -4.67
CA PRO A 90 -8.83 -6.10 -3.40
C PRO A 90 -9.66 -4.93 -2.89
N ALA A 91 -9.84 -4.83 -1.59
CA ALA A 91 -10.48 -3.65 -1.00
C ALA A 91 -9.62 -2.38 -1.17
N ARG A 92 -8.30 -2.55 -1.22
CA ARG A 92 -7.31 -1.49 -1.44
C ARG A 92 -6.04 -2.06 -2.05
N ILE A 93 -5.34 -1.21 -2.80
CA ILE A 93 -4.01 -1.53 -3.33
C ILE A 93 -3.00 -0.57 -2.73
N ASN A 94 -1.98 -1.12 -2.09
CA ASN A 94 -0.80 -0.41 -1.61
C ASN A 94 0.26 -0.41 -2.71
N VAL A 95 0.70 0.77 -3.14
CA VAL A 95 1.57 0.92 -4.30
C VAL A 95 2.95 1.44 -3.89
N GLN A 96 3.98 0.65 -4.15
CA GLN A 96 5.37 1.06 -4.14
C GLN A 96 5.72 1.60 -5.53
N LEU A 97 5.90 2.92 -5.65
CA LEU A 97 6.03 3.59 -6.94
C LEU A 97 7.48 3.95 -7.26
N ALA A 98 7.93 3.47 -8.41
CA ALA A 98 9.21 3.83 -9.03
C ALA A 98 10.42 3.55 -8.10
N ASP A 99 11.45 4.36 -8.17
CA ASP A 99 12.67 4.22 -7.40
C ASP A 99 13.07 5.53 -6.68
N HIS A 100 14.14 5.45 -5.91
CA HIS A 100 14.65 6.56 -5.13
C HIS A 100 15.24 7.72 -5.98
N ASP A 101 15.60 7.49 -7.23
CA ASP A 101 16.11 8.52 -8.14
C ASP A 101 14.98 9.27 -8.87
N THR A 102 13.75 8.77 -8.80
CA THR A 102 12.57 9.39 -9.41
C THR A 102 12.27 10.74 -8.78
N LEU A 103 12.20 11.77 -9.62
CA LEU A 103 11.89 13.13 -9.17
C LEU A 103 10.40 13.26 -8.79
N PRO A 104 10.05 14.11 -7.81
CA PRO A 104 8.66 14.33 -7.42
C PRO A 104 7.72 14.72 -8.54
N VAL A 105 8.20 15.49 -9.54
CA VAL A 105 7.39 15.88 -10.71
C VAL A 105 7.05 14.66 -11.56
N GLU A 106 8.00 13.78 -11.82
CA GLU A 106 7.80 12.56 -12.59
C GLU A 106 6.86 11.58 -11.86
N ALA A 107 7.06 11.42 -10.56
CA ALA A 107 6.20 10.60 -9.71
C ALA A 107 4.74 11.05 -9.76
N VAL A 108 4.49 12.38 -9.72
CA VAL A 108 3.13 12.93 -9.80
C VAL A 108 2.49 12.67 -11.16
N GLU A 109 3.22 12.83 -12.26
CA GLU A 109 2.71 12.56 -13.61
C GLU A 109 2.25 11.11 -13.76
N VAL A 110 3.03 10.16 -13.25
CA VAL A 110 2.66 8.73 -13.28
C VAL A 110 1.53 8.44 -12.34
N TRP A 111 1.58 8.98 -11.12
CA TRP A 111 0.53 8.74 -10.13
C TRP A 111 -0.85 9.22 -10.60
N ILE A 112 -0.93 10.36 -11.29
CA ILE A 112 -2.19 10.83 -11.89
C ILE A 112 -2.73 9.80 -12.88
N LYS A 113 -1.90 9.32 -13.80
CA LYS A 113 -2.29 8.27 -14.77
C LYS A 113 -2.69 6.97 -14.09
N MET A 114 -1.98 6.58 -13.02
CA MET A 114 -2.35 5.38 -12.25
C MET A 114 -3.71 5.52 -11.58
N VAL A 115 -4.01 6.68 -11.00
CA VAL A 115 -5.32 6.95 -10.38
C VAL A 115 -6.42 6.88 -11.44
N GLU A 116 -6.23 7.46 -12.63
CA GLU A 116 -7.19 7.39 -13.73
C GLU A 116 -7.47 5.94 -14.17
N VAL A 117 -6.42 5.13 -14.35
CA VAL A 117 -6.57 3.70 -14.68
C VAL A 117 -7.26 2.95 -13.54
N ALA A 118 -6.86 3.17 -12.31
CA ALA A 118 -7.48 2.53 -11.15
C ALA A 118 -8.97 2.88 -11.04
N GLU A 119 -9.35 4.13 -11.27
CA GLU A 119 -10.76 4.57 -11.29
C GLU A 119 -11.56 3.82 -12.37
N THR A 120 -11.00 3.59 -13.58
CA THR A 120 -11.68 2.82 -14.64
C THR A 120 -11.83 1.34 -14.29
N LEU A 121 -10.93 0.79 -13.49
CA LEU A 121 -10.97 -0.60 -13.00
C LEU A 121 -11.78 -0.75 -11.70
N GLY A 122 -12.32 0.33 -11.16
CA GLY A 122 -13.04 0.31 -9.88
C GLY A 122 -12.13 0.08 -8.66
N LEU A 123 -10.84 0.34 -8.79
CA LEU A 123 -9.84 0.09 -7.76
C LEU A 123 -9.59 1.34 -6.89
N THR A 124 -9.27 1.11 -5.64
CA THR A 124 -8.76 2.15 -4.72
C THR A 124 -7.29 1.92 -4.45
N ILE A 125 -6.45 2.91 -4.82
CA ILE A 125 -5.00 2.85 -4.64
C ILE A 125 -4.51 3.86 -3.62
N ASP A 126 -3.50 3.50 -2.85
CA ASP A 126 -2.77 4.36 -1.91
C ASP A 126 -1.28 4.29 -2.22
N LEU A 127 -0.60 5.44 -2.29
CA LEU A 127 0.84 5.51 -2.50
C LEU A 127 1.55 5.19 -1.18
N GLU A 128 2.40 4.17 -1.17
CA GLU A 128 3.14 3.80 0.02
C GLU A 128 4.33 4.72 0.25
N VAL A 129 4.52 5.11 1.51
CA VAL A 129 5.79 5.65 1.97
C VAL A 129 6.76 4.50 2.18
N HIS A 130 7.70 4.33 1.26
CA HIS A 130 8.61 3.19 1.26
C HIS A 130 10.03 3.60 0.87
N ARG A 131 11.04 2.97 1.51
CA ARG A 131 12.45 3.13 1.10
C ARG A 131 12.63 2.64 -0.34
N ASP A 132 13.66 3.12 -0.99
CA ASP A 132 14.02 2.76 -2.38
C ASP A 132 12.91 3.09 -3.42
N THR A 133 11.95 3.96 -3.07
CA THR A 133 10.90 4.45 -3.96
C THR A 133 10.90 5.98 -4.04
N CYS A 134 10.02 6.54 -4.88
CA CYS A 134 9.88 8.00 -5.00
C CYS A 134 9.45 8.70 -3.70
N THR A 135 8.94 7.96 -2.72
CA THR A 135 8.45 8.46 -1.41
C THR A 135 9.41 8.19 -0.25
N GLU A 136 10.64 7.81 -0.50
CA GLU A 136 11.59 7.32 0.51
C GLU A 136 11.91 8.34 1.63
N THR A 137 11.77 9.66 1.36
CA THR A 137 12.01 10.70 2.36
C THR A 137 10.75 11.54 2.63
N PRO A 138 10.63 12.15 3.83
CA PRO A 138 9.54 13.06 4.13
C PRO A 138 9.44 14.23 3.14
N GLU A 139 10.59 14.77 2.71
CA GLU A 139 10.66 15.90 1.80
C GLU A 139 10.11 15.55 0.41
N LYS A 140 10.52 14.41 -0.16
CA LYS A 140 9.99 13.90 -1.43
C LYS A 140 8.50 13.62 -1.33
N THR A 141 8.08 12.91 -0.28
CA THR A 141 6.66 12.59 -0.06
C THR A 141 5.80 13.85 0.04
N TRP A 142 6.27 14.86 0.77
CA TRP A 142 5.58 16.14 0.91
C TRP A 142 5.49 16.89 -0.43
N GLU A 143 6.57 16.95 -1.19
CA GLU A 143 6.59 17.62 -2.49
C GLU A 143 5.67 16.90 -3.50
N ILE A 144 5.63 15.58 -3.52
CA ILE A 144 4.68 14.80 -4.32
C ILE A 144 3.24 15.14 -3.91
N ALA A 145 2.94 15.15 -2.62
CA ALA A 145 1.59 15.44 -2.13
C ALA A 145 1.13 16.87 -2.49
N LYS A 146 2.03 17.85 -2.37
CA LYS A 146 1.78 19.23 -2.74
C LYS A 146 1.49 19.36 -4.24
N ARG A 147 2.38 18.86 -5.09
CA ARG A 147 2.23 18.89 -6.56
C ARG A 147 0.98 18.17 -7.05
N TYR A 148 0.70 17.00 -6.47
CA TYR A 148 -0.52 16.26 -6.80
C TYR A 148 -1.78 17.08 -6.49
N LYS A 149 -1.81 17.74 -5.33
CA LYS A 149 -2.93 18.61 -4.95
C LYS A 149 -3.03 19.83 -5.88
N GLU A 150 -1.92 20.44 -6.26
CA GLU A 150 -1.89 21.58 -7.19
C GLU A 150 -2.41 21.17 -8.58
N ALA A 151 -2.00 20.01 -9.08
CA ALA A 151 -2.38 19.51 -10.39
C ALA A 151 -3.83 19.02 -10.48
N THR A 152 -4.36 18.42 -9.41
CA THR A 152 -5.65 17.70 -9.45
C THR A 152 -6.74 18.32 -8.56
N GLY A 153 -6.39 19.20 -7.63
CA GLY A 153 -7.27 19.68 -6.56
C GLY A 153 -7.58 18.63 -5.47
N LYS A 154 -7.17 17.37 -5.66
CA LYS A 154 -7.42 16.24 -4.74
C LYS A 154 -6.27 16.10 -3.74
N LYS A 155 -6.56 15.54 -2.56
CA LYS A 155 -5.50 15.13 -1.62
C LYS A 155 -4.89 13.81 -2.07
N LEU A 156 -3.54 13.71 -1.98
CA LEU A 156 -2.84 12.44 -2.18
C LEU A 156 -3.25 11.45 -1.09
N ARG A 157 -3.55 10.23 -1.49
CA ARG A 157 -3.82 9.12 -0.58
C ARG A 157 -2.52 8.40 -0.31
N LEU A 158 -2.17 8.24 0.95
CA LEU A 158 -0.92 7.62 1.39
C LEU A 158 -1.20 6.41 2.29
N SER A 159 -0.43 5.36 2.08
CA SER A 159 -0.17 4.30 3.05
C SER A 159 1.15 4.64 3.75
N PHE A 160 1.10 4.88 5.05
CA PHE A 160 2.22 5.48 5.76
C PHE A 160 2.98 4.44 6.59
N ASP A 161 4.14 4.01 6.09
CA ASP A 161 5.08 3.20 6.87
C ASP A 161 6.20 4.08 7.45
N TYR A 162 6.09 4.36 8.74
CA TYR A 162 7.06 5.19 9.47
C TYR A 162 8.45 4.55 9.56
N SER A 163 8.53 3.22 9.47
CA SER A 163 9.81 2.50 9.58
C SER A 163 10.74 2.83 8.44
N HIS A 164 10.20 3.05 7.23
CA HIS A 164 11.00 3.39 6.07
C HIS A 164 11.67 4.75 6.18
N PHE A 165 10.98 5.76 6.68
CA PHE A 165 11.61 7.06 6.95
C PHE A 165 12.73 6.97 8.00
N ALA A 166 12.52 6.17 9.05
CA ALA A 166 13.53 5.98 10.07
C ALA A 166 14.77 5.28 9.50
N LEU A 167 14.58 4.27 8.65
CA LEU A 167 15.68 3.56 8.00
C LEU A 167 16.49 4.47 7.08
N VAL A 168 15.83 5.20 6.19
CA VAL A 168 16.52 6.09 5.22
C VAL A 168 17.27 7.21 5.93
N LYS A 169 16.72 7.77 7.01
CA LYS A 169 17.39 8.80 7.80
C LYS A 169 18.75 8.35 8.40
N HIS A 170 18.90 7.06 8.64
CA HIS A 170 20.13 6.49 9.21
C HIS A 170 21.07 5.89 8.17
N LEU A 171 20.70 5.90 6.89
CA LEU A 171 21.56 5.44 5.82
C LEU A 171 22.56 6.53 5.42
N SER A 172 23.78 6.08 5.04
CA SER A 172 24.79 6.96 4.44
C SER A 172 24.37 7.38 3.02
N PRO A 173 24.86 8.52 2.49
CA PRO A 173 24.66 8.88 1.08
C PRO A 173 24.91 7.67 0.15
N PRO A 174 24.14 7.48 -0.94
CA PRO A 174 23.25 8.47 -1.58
C PRO A 174 21.85 8.58 -0.97
N TYR A 175 21.47 7.74 -0.03
CA TYR A 175 20.11 7.64 0.52
C TYR A 175 19.72 8.83 1.43
N ALA A 176 20.68 9.60 1.88
CA ALA A 176 20.49 10.76 2.77
C ALA A 176 20.41 12.09 1.99
N LYS A 177 19.84 12.10 0.80
CA LYS A 177 19.68 13.33 0.01
C LYS A 177 18.45 14.12 0.41
#